data_96d4d06f029b3886fa0e67fcbd908c17
#
_entry.id   96d4d06f029b3886fa0e67fcbd908c17
#
_cell.length_a   1.000
_cell.length_b   1.000
_cell.length_c   1.000
_cell.angle_alpha   90.00
_cell.angle_beta   90.00
_cell.angle_gamma   90.00
#
_symmetry.space_group_name_H-M   'P 1'
#
loop_
_entity.id
_entity.type
_entity.pdbx_description
1 polymer ?
#
loop_
_entity_poly.entity_id
_entity_poly.type
_entity_poly.pdbx_seq_one_letter_code
_entity_poly.pdbx_strand_id
1 'polypeptide(L)'
;MANESEEKRQQLLRAAREVAMSKGGPSSSVHVHEAAKVMGLKIRDEDVQAELTSMVQDLQEQGDVEGWSSTNGRFRLTSQGAEKVEGG
;
A
#
# COMPACT_ATOMS: atom_id res chain seq x y z
N MET A 1 18.54 -12.92 -5.33
CA MET A 1 18.72 -11.46 -5.24
C MET A 1 17.50 -10.81 -4.66
N ALA A 2 17.69 -10.00 -3.65
CA ALA A 2 16.57 -9.25 -3.10
C ALA A 2 16.05 -8.29 -4.16
N ASN A 3 14.77 -8.37 -4.43
CA ASN A 3 14.13 -7.47 -5.38
C ASN A 3 13.65 -6.25 -4.62
N GLU A 4 14.32 -5.12 -4.82
CA GLU A 4 13.97 -3.87 -4.13
C GLU A 4 12.52 -3.47 -4.34
N SER A 5 11.99 -3.72 -5.53
CA SER A 5 10.59 -3.43 -5.83
C SER A 5 9.65 -4.27 -4.98
N GLU A 6 9.98 -5.54 -4.77
CA GLU A 6 9.18 -6.42 -3.94
C GLU A 6 9.22 -5.99 -2.48
N GLU A 7 10.40 -5.63 -1.98
CA GLU A 7 10.53 -5.12 -0.62
C GLU A 7 9.70 -3.87 -0.40
N LYS A 8 9.75 -2.94 -1.35
CA LYS A 8 8.97 -1.71 -1.26
C LYS A 8 7.47 -2.00 -1.27
N ARG A 9 7.04 -2.93 -2.10
CA ARG A 9 5.62 -3.32 -2.13
C ARG A 9 5.19 -3.93 -0.80
N GLN A 10 6.04 -4.76 -0.19
CA GLN A 10 5.73 -5.32 1.13
C GLN A 10 5.68 -4.23 2.20
N GLN A 11 6.59 -3.27 2.14
CA GLN A 11 6.58 -2.13 3.07
C GLN A 11 5.29 -1.32 2.92
N LEU A 12 4.86 -1.12 1.67
CA LEU A 12 3.61 -0.41 1.40
C LEU A 12 2.41 -1.18 1.98
N LEU A 13 2.37 -2.51 1.81
CA LEU A 13 1.31 -3.32 2.38
C LEU A 13 1.28 -3.23 3.90
N ARG A 14 2.44 -3.28 4.55
CA ARG A 14 2.54 -3.15 6.01
C ARG A 14 2.05 -1.78 6.48
N ALA A 15 2.49 -0.74 5.78
CA ALA A 15 2.06 0.61 6.10
C ALA A 15 0.56 0.78 5.93
N ALA A 16 0.02 0.26 4.83
CA ALA A 16 -1.41 0.30 4.56
C ALA A 16 -2.20 -0.45 5.64
N ARG A 17 -1.71 -1.62 6.05
CA ARG A 17 -2.36 -2.39 7.12
C ARG A 17 -2.37 -1.61 8.43
N GLU A 18 -1.26 -0.99 8.77
CA GLU A 18 -1.16 -0.18 9.99
C GLU A 18 -2.17 0.96 9.98
N VAL A 19 -2.27 1.68 8.87
CA VAL A 19 -3.23 2.75 8.71
C VAL A 19 -4.66 2.20 8.80
N ALA A 20 -4.93 1.09 8.12
CA ALA A 20 -6.25 0.47 8.11
C ALA A 20 -6.66 0.04 9.52
N MET A 21 -5.73 -0.57 10.26
CA MET A 21 -6.00 -1.00 11.64
C MET A 21 -6.35 0.17 12.56
N SER A 22 -5.71 1.31 12.34
CA SER A 22 -6.02 2.51 13.11
C SER A 22 -7.41 3.07 12.78
N LYS A 23 -7.98 2.68 11.64
CA LYS A 23 -9.31 3.12 11.22
C LYS A 23 -10.42 2.12 11.57
N GLY A 24 -10.08 0.95 12.06
CA GLY A 24 -11.07 -0.01 12.49
C GLY A 24 -10.84 -1.45 12.05
N GLY A 25 -9.92 -1.71 11.14
CA GLY A 25 -9.60 -3.08 10.75
C GLY A 25 -8.83 -3.16 9.44
N PRO A 26 -8.26 -4.33 9.13
CA PRO A 26 -7.37 -4.49 7.98
C PRO A 26 -8.03 -4.27 6.62
N SER A 27 -9.35 -4.31 6.55
CA SER A 27 -10.09 -4.07 5.30
C SER A 27 -10.55 -2.62 5.14
N SER A 28 -10.17 -1.73 6.05
CA SER A 28 -10.53 -0.32 5.95
C SER A 28 -9.85 0.34 4.75
N SER A 29 -10.53 1.31 4.15
CA SER A 29 -9.99 2.07 3.03
C SER A 29 -8.81 2.92 3.50
N VAL A 30 -7.73 2.90 2.73
CA VAL A 30 -6.49 3.61 3.04
C VAL A 30 -6.15 4.54 1.88
N HIS A 31 -5.76 5.76 2.21
CA HIS A 31 -5.22 6.67 1.21
C HIS A 31 -3.74 6.39 1.03
N VAL A 32 -3.27 6.36 -0.21
CA VAL A 32 -1.87 6.04 -0.52
C VAL A 32 -0.89 6.99 0.20
N HIS A 33 -1.27 8.25 0.37
CA HIS A 33 -0.43 9.22 1.08
C HIS A 33 -0.29 8.90 2.57
N GLU A 34 -1.33 8.33 3.18
CA GLU A 34 -1.27 7.92 4.58
C GLU A 34 -0.26 6.78 4.75
N ALA A 35 -0.31 5.81 3.85
CA ALA A 35 0.66 4.71 3.87
C ALA A 35 2.08 5.23 3.62
N ALA A 36 2.23 6.17 2.69
CA ALA A 36 3.53 6.76 2.40
C ALA A 36 4.13 7.48 3.61
N LYS A 37 3.29 8.16 4.39
CA LYS A 37 3.73 8.81 5.61
C LYS A 37 4.29 7.81 6.61
N VAL A 38 3.63 6.68 6.76
CA VAL A 38 4.11 5.62 7.66
C VAL A 38 5.46 5.09 7.20
N MET A 39 5.67 5.03 5.90
CA MET A 39 6.94 4.60 5.31
C MET A 39 8.03 5.66 5.40
N GLY A 40 7.68 6.90 5.76
CA GLY A 40 8.64 7.98 5.83
C GLY A 40 8.96 8.61 4.49
N LEU A 41 8.11 8.42 3.49
CA LEU A 41 8.32 8.95 2.15
C LEU A 41 7.83 10.39 2.04
N LYS A 42 8.48 11.14 1.14
CA LYS A 42 8.10 12.54 0.86
C LYS A 42 7.00 12.56 -0.18
N ILE A 43 5.77 12.73 0.25
CA ILE A 43 4.60 12.69 -0.64
C ILE A 43 4.54 13.84 -1.63
N ARG A 44 5.32 14.89 -1.43
CA ARG A 44 5.37 16.02 -2.34
C ARG A 44 6.28 15.79 -3.54
N ASP A 45 7.12 14.76 -3.47
CA ASP A 45 8.03 14.42 -4.55
C ASP A 45 7.25 13.68 -5.66
N GLU A 46 7.31 14.21 -6.88
CA GLU A 46 6.61 13.62 -8.02
C GLU A 46 7.09 12.19 -8.30
N ASP A 47 8.37 11.95 -8.15
CA ASP A 47 8.94 10.61 -8.37
C ASP A 47 8.38 9.62 -7.35
N VAL A 48 8.23 10.05 -6.10
CA VAL A 48 7.64 9.24 -5.05
C VAL A 48 6.17 8.94 -5.37
N GLN A 49 5.42 9.94 -5.82
CA GLN A 49 4.02 9.75 -6.18
C GLN A 49 3.87 8.77 -7.33
N ALA A 50 4.70 8.89 -8.36
CA ALA A 50 4.67 7.98 -9.50
C ALA A 50 5.01 6.56 -9.06
N GLU A 51 6.01 6.40 -8.21
CA GLU A 51 6.40 5.10 -7.68
C GLU A 51 5.28 4.47 -6.86
N LEU A 52 4.64 5.26 -5.99
CA LEU A 52 3.53 4.78 -5.16
C LEU A 52 2.37 4.30 -6.03
N THR A 53 2.00 5.09 -7.04
CA THR A 53 0.93 4.71 -7.95
C THR A 53 1.24 3.40 -8.65
N SER A 54 2.46 3.27 -9.15
CA SER A 54 2.91 2.06 -9.84
C SER A 54 2.85 0.85 -8.89
N MET A 55 3.32 1.00 -7.66
CA MET A 55 3.32 -0.08 -6.68
C MET A 55 1.90 -0.53 -6.33
N VAL A 56 0.98 0.42 -6.13
CA VAL A 56 -0.40 0.07 -5.81
C VAL A 56 -1.07 -0.64 -6.98
N GLN A 57 -0.82 -0.18 -8.20
CA GLN A 57 -1.35 -0.86 -9.39
C GLN A 57 -0.83 -2.29 -9.48
N ASP A 58 0.45 -2.50 -9.23
CA ASP A 58 1.03 -3.84 -9.23
C ASP A 58 0.39 -4.72 -8.16
N LEU A 59 0.18 -4.17 -6.97
CA LEU A 59 -0.45 -4.91 -5.88
C LEU A 59 -1.89 -5.27 -6.21
N GLN A 60 -2.62 -4.39 -6.90
CA GLN A 60 -3.97 -4.69 -7.33
C GLN A 60 -3.98 -5.81 -8.37
N GLU A 61 -3.05 -5.78 -9.31
CA GLU A 61 -2.92 -6.86 -10.31
C GLU A 61 -2.59 -8.20 -9.67
N GLN A 62 -1.80 -8.18 -8.59
CA GLN A 62 -1.46 -9.39 -7.85
C GLN A 62 -2.59 -9.87 -6.96
N GLY A 63 -3.60 -9.06 -6.74
CA GLY A 63 -4.73 -9.40 -5.87
C GLY A 63 -4.49 -9.06 -4.41
N ASP A 64 -3.46 -8.28 -4.08
CA ASP A 64 -3.13 -7.93 -2.70
C ASP A 64 -3.94 -6.73 -2.21
N VAL A 65 -4.37 -5.86 -3.11
CA VAL A 65 -5.23 -4.72 -2.79
C VAL A 65 -6.36 -4.65 -3.80
N GLU A 66 -7.41 -3.93 -3.46
CA GLU A 66 -8.55 -3.73 -4.35
C GLU A 66 -9.09 -2.31 -4.21
N GLY A 67 -9.94 -1.92 -5.15
CA GLY A 67 -10.58 -0.62 -5.11
C GLY A 67 -9.68 0.55 -5.40
N TRP A 68 -8.50 0.30 -5.96
CA TRP A 68 -7.57 1.38 -6.29
C TRP A 68 -8.16 2.30 -7.36
N SER A 69 -8.08 3.59 -7.08
CA SER A 69 -8.43 4.62 -8.04
C SER A 69 -7.39 5.72 -7.96
N SER A 70 -6.78 6.04 -9.09
CA SER A 70 -5.79 7.12 -9.15
C SER A 70 -6.43 8.48 -8.86
N THR A 71 -7.73 8.62 -9.11
CA THR A 71 -8.47 9.84 -8.83
C THR A 71 -8.62 10.08 -7.34
N ASN A 72 -8.96 9.03 -6.58
CA ASN A 72 -9.18 9.11 -5.14
C ASN A 72 -7.91 8.83 -4.33
N GLY A 73 -6.96 8.10 -4.90
CA GLY A 73 -5.77 7.68 -4.20
C GLY A 73 -6.04 6.69 -3.08
N ARG A 74 -7.21 6.03 -3.09
CA ARG A 74 -7.62 5.11 -2.03
C ARG A 74 -7.63 3.68 -2.52
N PHE A 75 -7.34 2.77 -1.60
CA PHE A 75 -7.39 1.35 -1.85
C PHE A 75 -7.61 0.65 -0.51
N ARG A 76 -7.85 -0.65 -0.56
CA ARG A 76 -7.94 -1.45 0.66
C ARG A 76 -7.27 -2.79 0.43
N LEU A 77 -6.79 -3.39 1.52
CA LEU A 77 -6.15 -4.68 1.46
C LEU A 77 -7.20 -5.76 1.23
N THR A 78 -6.82 -6.75 0.40
CA THR A 78 -7.60 -7.99 0.30
C THR A 78 -7.15 -8.92 1.43
N SER A 79 -7.88 -10.03 1.62
CA SER A 79 -7.46 -11.06 2.57
C SER A 79 -6.04 -11.53 2.26
N GLN A 80 -5.74 -11.71 0.98
CA GLN A 80 -4.42 -12.15 0.53
C GLN A 80 -3.34 -11.14 0.91
N GLY A 81 -3.57 -9.85 0.67
CA GLY A 81 -2.62 -8.81 1.00
C GLY A 81 -2.39 -8.68 2.50
N ALA A 82 -3.47 -8.78 3.28
CA ALA A 82 -3.38 -8.72 4.73
C ALA A 82 -2.59 -9.91 5.28
N GLU A 83 -2.83 -11.10 4.75
CA GLU A 83 -2.11 -12.30 5.18
C GLU A 83 -0.61 -12.21 4.93
N LYS A 84 -0.20 -11.61 3.82
CA LYS A 84 1.22 -11.46 3.49
C LYS A 84 1.98 -10.67 4.55
N VAL A 85 1.35 -9.71 5.17
CA VAL A 85 2.02 -8.86 6.17
C VAL A 85 1.75 -9.29 7.61
N GLU A 86 0.71 -10.11 7.84
CA GLU A 86 0.47 -10.70 9.15
C GLU A 86 1.44 -11.83 9.46
N GLY A 87 1.80 -12.62 8.46
CA GLY A 87 2.68 -13.75 8.62
C GLY A 87 4.15 -13.36 8.77
N GLY A 88 4.45 -12.13 8.58
CA GLY A 88 5.81 -11.64 8.70
C GLY A 88 6.04 -10.93 9.99
#